data_dde4cc9102e04ce756d1dc40c7928ab4
#
_entry.id   dde4cc9102e04ce756d1dc40c7928ab4
#
_cell.length_a   1.000
_cell.length_b   1.000
_cell.length_c   1.000
_cell.angle_alpha   90.00
_cell.angle_beta   90.00
_cell.angle_gamma   90.00
#
_symmetry.space_group_name_H-M   'P 1'
#
loop_
_entity.id
_entity.type
_entity.pdbx_description
1 polymer ?
#
loop_
_entity_poly.entity_id
_entity_poly.type
_entity_poly.pdbx_seq_one_letter_code
_entity_poly.pdbx_strand_id
1 'polypeptide(L)'
;FARDRLGLGHGHLQALQGPAVASARVSGDAFLALNGAVAADGAIAHYGAPLAEQRSLDEGNAVVSLAHRGVVTVAGPDRLSWLHSMTSQQLTGLRPGESVETLLLDQQGHIEQAIRVVDDGERAWLLVDEGQAESLAEYLSRMRFALRVEVADVSDEYAAVVAFGGGRALGALRALNLAVVEWDDPWATVQRG
;
A
#
# COMPACT_ATOMS: atom_id res chain seq x y z
N PHE A 1 -12.54 -4.71 9.13
CA PHE A 1 -13.97 -4.35 9.05
C PHE A 1 -14.35 -3.67 7.72
N ALA A 2 -13.37 -3.18 6.95
CA ALA A 2 -13.62 -2.62 5.60
C ALA A 2 -13.71 -3.68 4.49
N ARG A 3 -13.43 -4.96 4.80
CA ARG A 3 -13.46 -6.07 3.82
C ARG A 3 -14.83 -6.39 3.25
N ASP A 4 -15.91 -6.08 3.98
CA ASP A 4 -17.27 -6.51 3.58
C ASP A 4 -17.99 -5.54 2.62
N ARG A 5 -17.47 -4.33 2.40
CA ARG A 5 -18.15 -3.36 1.54
C ARG A 5 -17.71 -3.34 0.08
N LEU A 6 -16.57 -3.92 -0.27
CA LEU A 6 -16.05 -3.82 -1.63
C LEU A 6 -15.92 -5.16 -2.37
N GLY A 7 -16.18 -6.32 -1.73
CA GLY A 7 -16.08 -7.62 -2.39
C GLY A 7 -14.74 -7.81 -3.12
N LEU A 8 -13.67 -7.16 -2.62
CA LEU A 8 -12.37 -7.13 -3.28
C LEU A 8 -11.80 -8.54 -3.29
N GLY A 9 -11.91 -9.18 -4.43
CA GLY A 9 -11.14 -10.37 -4.76
C GLY A 9 -9.65 -10.10 -4.61
N HIS A 10 -8.86 -11.14 -4.68
CA HIS A 10 -7.41 -11.14 -4.55
C HIS A 10 -6.77 -10.16 -5.54
N GLY A 11 -6.22 -9.06 -5.04
CA GLY A 11 -5.59 -8.02 -5.86
C GLY A 11 -4.15 -7.76 -5.44
N HIS A 12 -3.33 -7.37 -6.41
CA HIS A 12 -1.98 -6.87 -6.19
C HIS A 12 -2.04 -5.40 -5.79
N LEU A 13 -1.34 -5.01 -4.74
CA LEU A 13 -1.16 -3.63 -4.33
C LEU A 13 0.20 -3.13 -4.81
N GLN A 14 0.22 -2.02 -5.53
CA GLN A 14 1.45 -1.41 -6.02
C GLN A 14 1.61 0.00 -5.49
N ALA A 15 2.81 0.32 -4.99
CA ALA A 15 3.22 1.69 -4.72
C ALA A 15 4.02 2.23 -5.92
N LEU A 16 3.57 3.33 -6.51
CA LEU A 16 4.20 3.93 -7.68
C LEU A 16 4.94 5.20 -7.27
N GLN A 17 6.24 5.26 -7.58
CA GLN A 17 7.00 6.50 -7.48
C GLN A 17 6.67 7.40 -8.67
N GLY A 18 6.33 8.65 -8.44
CA GLY A 18 6.26 9.66 -9.47
C GLY A 18 7.65 9.95 -10.04
N PRO A 19 7.77 10.33 -11.35
CA PRO A 19 9.05 10.75 -11.89
C PRO A 19 9.59 11.91 -11.07
N ALA A 20 10.89 11.89 -10.77
CA ALA A 20 11.61 12.99 -10.13
C ALA A 20 11.71 14.18 -11.08
N VAL A 21 10.60 14.81 -11.36
CA VAL A 21 10.50 16.11 -12.02
C VAL A 21 9.95 17.04 -10.94
N ALA A 22 10.66 18.11 -10.71
CA ALA A 22 10.35 19.13 -9.72
C ALA A 22 8.84 19.31 -9.52
N SER A 23 8.35 19.05 -8.30
CA SER A 23 7.04 19.41 -7.75
C SER A 23 5.77 18.92 -8.46
N ALA A 24 5.77 17.84 -9.19
CA ALA A 24 4.50 17.18 -9.51
C ALA A 24 4.24 16.13 -8.44
N ARG A 25 3.42 16.48 -7.44
CA ARG A 25 2.82 15.53 -6.53
C ARG A 25 2.10 14.49 -7.39
N VAL A 26 2.46 13.21 -7.29
CA VAL A 26 1.56 12.13 -7.69
C VAL A 26 0.50 12.06 -6.59
N SER A 27 -0.28 13.12 -6.49
CA SER A 27 -1.42 13.15 -5.60
C SER A 27 -2.54 12.37 -6.28
N GLY A 28 -3.45 11.84 -5.50
CA GLY A 28 -4.70 11.27 -6.00
C GLY A 28 -5.46 12.19 -6.97
N ASP A 29 -5.08 13.44 -7.05
CA ASP A 29 -5.59 14.46 -7.97
C ASP A 29 -5.47 14.08 -9.45
N ALA A 30 -4.43 13.33 -9.85
CA ALA A 30 -4.28 12.89 -11.23
C ALA A 30 -5.43 11.96 -11.67
N PHE A 31 -5.91 11.12 -10.78
CA PHE A 31 -7.06 10.24 -11.02
C PHE A 31 -8.39 11.00 -10.92
N LEU A 32 -8.47 12.01 -10.06
CA LEU A 32 -9.64 12.90 -9.96
C LEU A 32 -9.80 13.78 -11.21
N ALA A 33 -8.73 14.07 -11.92
CA ALA A 33 -8.76 14.85 -13.17
C ALA A 33 -9.27 14.03 -14.37
N LEU A 34 -9.46 12.73 -14.25
CA LEU A 34 -9.99 11.89 -15.33
C LEU A 34 -11.48 12.17 -15.55
N ASN A 35 -11.89 12.14 -16.84
CA ASN A 35 -13.28 12.37 -17.20
C ASN A 35 -14.22 11.36 -16.51
N GLY A 36 -15.29 11.91 -15.91
CA GLY A 36 -16.29 11.10 -15.23
C GLY A 36 -15.96 10.71 -13.80
N ALA A 37 -14.80 11.15 -13.26
CA ALA A 37 -14.44 10.88 -11.88
C ALA A 37 -15.47 11.45 -10.90
N VAL A 38 -15.97 10.61 -10.02
CA VAL A 38 -16.88 10.97 -8.93
C VAL A 38 -16.21 10.57 -7.63
N ALA A 39 -15.95 11.56 -6.78
CA ALA A 39 -15.36 11.33 -5.46
C ALA A 39 -16.45 11.17 -4.39
N ALA A 40 -16.19 10.29 -3.44
CA ALA A 40 -16.97 10.15 -2.22
C ALA A 40 -16.02 9.81 -1.05
N ASP A 41 -16.23 10.44 0.08
CA ASP A 41 -15.48 10.20 1.32
C ASP A 41 -13.94 10.25 1.14
N GLY A 42 -13.44 11.24 0.37
CA GLY A 42 -12.00 11.44 0.14
C GLY A 42 -11.36 10.52 -0.91
N ALA A 43 -12.11 9.56 -1.46
CA ALA A 43 -11.64 8.62 -2.48
C ALA A 43 -12.45 8.71 -3.76
N ILE A 44 -11.92 8.15 -4.86
CA ILE A 44 -12.67 8.04 -6.11
C ILE A 44 -13.62 6.86 -6.00
N ALA A 45 -14.92 7.13 -6.12
CA ALA A 45 -15.96 6.12 -6.07
C ALA A 45 -16.16 5.40 -7.42
N HIS A 46 -16.18 6.14 -8.53
CA HIS A 46 -16.33 5.60 -9.89
C HIS A 46 -16.03 6.68 -10.95
N TYR A 47 -16.03 6.31 -12.22
CA TYR A 47 -15.84 7.17 -13.40
C TYR A 47 -17.09 7.25 -14.30
N GLY A 48 -18.27 7.07 -13.73
CA GLY A 48 -19.55 7.21 -14.42
C GLY A 48 -20.24 5.90 -14.82
N ALA A 49 -19.54 4.77 -14.78
CA ALA A 49 -20.10 3.47 -15.16
C ALA A 49 -19.72 2.36 -14.14
N PRO A 50 -20.15 2.44 -12.87
CA PRO A 50 -19.63 1.60 -11.78
C PRO A 50 -19.74 0.09 -12.04
N LEU A 51 -20.80 -0.40 -12.66
CA LEU A 51 -20.94 -1.83 -12.98
C LEU A 51 -19.98 -2.31 -14.07
N ALA A 52 -19.71 -1.46 -15.08
CA ALA A 52 -18.75 -1.79 -16.14
C ALA A 52 -17.32 -1.72 -15.60
N GLU A 53 -17.03 -0.74 -14.75
CA GLU A 53 -15.75 -0.58 -14.07
C GLU A 53 -15.45 -1.77 -13.16
N GLN A 54 -16.42 -2.22 -12.37
CA GLN A 54 -16.29 -3.41 -11.53
C GLN A 54 -15.99 -4.67 -12.35
N ARG A 55 -16.67 -4.88 -13.48
CA ARG A 55 -16.35 -6.01 -14.38
C ARG A 55 -14.92 -5.92 -14.91
N SER A 56 -14.51 -4.72 -15.35
CA SER A 56 -13.14 -4.51 -15.84
C SER A 56 -12.09 -4.79 -14.76
N LEU A 57 -12.39 -4.47 -13.50
CA LEU A 57 -11.53 -4.81 -12.36
C LEU A 57 -11.47 -6.31 -12.13
N ASP A 58 -12.62 -6.99 -12.08
CA ASP A 58 -12.71 -8.45 -11.87
C ASP A 58 -11.96 -9.22 -12.96
N GLU A 59 -11.98 -8.71 -14.21
CA GLU A 59 -11.25 -9.25 -15.35
C GLU A 59 -9.75 -8.87 -15.34
N GLY A 60 -9.28 -8.06 -14.39
CA GLY A 60 -7.90 -7.56 -14.32
C GLY A 60 -7.54 -6.57 -15.43
N ASN A 61 -8.52 -5.89 -16.02
CA ASN A 61 -8.35 -4.95 -17.12
C ASN A 61 -8.36 -3.47 -16.68
N ALA A 62 -8.56 -3.21 -15.41
CA ALA A 62 -8.58 -1.88 -14.82
C ALA A 62 -7.75 -1.81 -13.53
N VAL A 63 -7.48 -0.59 -13.07
CA VAL A 63 -6.79 -0.30 -11.81
C VAL A 63 -7.67 0.56 -10.93
N VAL A 64 -7.48 0.45 -9.62
CA VAL A 64 -8.09 1.34 -8.62
C VAL A 64 -7.01 2.19 -7.98
N SER A 65 -7.24 3.48 -7.90
CA SER A 65 -6.41 4.38 -7.09
C SER A 65 -6.71 4.19 -5.62
N LEU A 66 -5.66 3.98 -4.84
CA LEU A 66 -5.68 4.02 -3.39
C LEU A 66 -4.80 5.17 -2.88
N ALA A 67 -4.74 6.28 -3.60
CA ALA A 67 -3.89 7.42 -3.27
C ALA A 67 -4.28 8.11 -1.94
N HIS A 68 -5.47 7.81 -1.41
CA HIS A 68 -5.89 8.22 -0.07
C HIS A 68 -5.22 7.42 1.05
N ARG A 69 -4.58 6.28 0.74
CA ARG A 69 -3.84 5.49 1.73
C ARG A 69 -2.46 6.06 1.96
N GLY A 70 -1.97 5.89 3.20
CA GLY A 70 -0.65 6.34 3.58
C GLY A 70 0.46 5.37 3.20
N VAL A 71 1.63 5.90 2.88
CA VAL A 71 2.85 5.14 2.58
C VAL A 71 3.97 5.61 3.50
N VAL A 72 4.46 4.72 4.35
CA VAL A 72 5.61 4.98 5.23
C VAL A 72 6.75 4.08 4.81
N THR A 73 7.98 4.58 4.82
CA THR A 73 9.17 3.77 4.56
C THR A 73 10.05 3.67 5.80
N VAL A 74 10.68 2.50 5.95
CA VAL A 74 11.72 2.27 6.96
C VAL A 74 12.96 1.75 6.25
N ALA A 75 14.01 2.58 6.21
CA ALA A 75 15.31 2.22 5.63
C ALA A 75 16.32 1.83 6.72
N GLY A 76 17.40 1.19 6.29
CA GLY A 76 18.52 0.86 7.16
C GLY A 76 18.67 -0.61 7.50
N PRO A 77 19.88 -1.01 7.97
CA PRO A 77 20.21 -2.42 8.15
C PRO A 77 19.41 -3.10 9.26
N ASP A 78 18.94 -2.35 10.24
CA ASP A 78 18.22 -2.91 11.40
C ASP A 78 16.68 -2.94 11.16
N ARG A 79 16.17 -2.48 9.99
CA ARG A 79 14.73 -2.28 9.70
C ARG A 79 13.86 -3.50 9.96
N LEU A 80 14.22 -4.64 9.40
CA LEU A 80 13.39 -5.85 9.50
C LEU A 80 13.39 -6.45 10.90
N SER A 81 14.56 -6.49 11.57
CA SER A 81 14.65 -6.99 12.95
C SER A 81 13.91 -6.08 13.92
N TRP A 82 13.98 -4.79 13.69
CA TRP A 82 13.29 -3.81 14.50
C TRP A 82 11.77 -3.86 14.30
N LEU A 83 11.30 -3.81 13.05
CA LEU A 83 9.87 -3.93 12.74
C LEU A 83 9.30 -5.26 13.27
N HIS A 84 10.06 -6.36 13.19
CA HIS A 84 9.67 -7.63 13.81
C HIS A 84 9.42 -7.51 15.31
N SER A 85 10.23 -6.74 16.04
CA SER A 85 10.06 -6.54 17.48
C SER A 85 8.90 -5.61 17.83
N MET A 86 8.41 -4.82 16.87
CA MET A 86 7.38 -3.81 17.06
C MET A 86 5.99 -4.26 16.59
N THR A 87 5.92 -5.32 15.81
CA THR A 87 4.68 -5.75 15.15
C THR A 87 4.42 -7.24 15.34
N SER A 88 3.22 -7.69 15.02
CA SER A 88 2.73 -9.03 15.31
C SER A 88 3.29 -10.14 14.42
N GLN A 89 4.04 -9.82 13.34
CA GLN A 89 4.45 -10.79 12.34
C GLN A 89 5.96 -10.99 12.28
N GLN A 90 6.38 -12.19 11.85
CA GLN A 90 7.79 -12.52 11.63
C GLN A 90 8.31 -11.78 10.40
N LEU A 91 9.22 -10.79 10.58
CA LEU A 91 9.78 -9.99 9.50
C LEU A 91 11.28 -10.22 9.26
N THR A 92 12.00 -10.83 10.21
CA THR A 92 13.47 -10.95 10.16
C THR A 92 13.98 -11.78 8.98
N GLY A 93 13.15 -12.62 8.38
CA GLY A 93 13.50 -13.46 7.23
C GLY A 93 12.88 -13.00 5.92
N LEU A 94 12.24 -11.84 5.89
CA LEU A 94 11.57 -11.32 4.70
C LEU A 94 12.61 -11.04 3.60
N ARG A 95 12.42 -11.64 2.43
CA ARG A 95 13.28 -11.45 1.26
C ARG A 95 12.80 -10.29 0.42
N PRO A 96 13.69 -9.64 -0.35
CA PRO A 96 13.27 -8.60 -1.27
C PRO A 96 12.16 -9.08 -2.21
N GLY A 97 11.08 -8.28 -2.28
CA GLY A 97 9.87 -8.57 -3.04
C GLY A 97 8.83 -9.44 -2.32
N GLU A 98 9.14 -9.99 -1.15
CA GLU A 98 8.14 -10.71 -0.36
C GLU A 98 7.19 -9.75 0.35
N SER A 99 5.92 -10.11 0.35
CA SER A 99 4.82 -9.35 0.95
C SER A 99 4.30 -10.01 2.20
N VAL A 100 3.97 -9.21 3.20
CA VAL A 100 3.39 -9.69 4.45
C VAL A 100 2.39 -8.65 4.99
N GLU A 101 1.41 -9.11 5.74
CA GLU A 101 0.54 -8.24 6.52
C GLU A 101 0.87 -8.40 8.01
N THR A 102 1.04 -7.29 8.71
CA THR A 102 1.35 -7.27 10.14
C THR A 102 0.47 -6.26 10.87
N LEU A 103 0.43 -6.38 12.18
CA LEU A 103 -0.40 -5.53 13.04
C LEU A 103 0.50 -4.80 14.04
N LEU A 104 0.25 -3.51 14.21
CA LEU A 104 0.69 -2.77 15.38
C LEU A 104 -0.39 -2.89 16.45
N LEU A 105 0.02 -3.29 17.64
CA LEU A 105 -0.89 -3.52 18.76
C LEU A 105 -0.57 -2.56 19.90
N ASP A 106 -1.60 -2.16 20.65
CA ASP A 106 -1.44 -1.45 21.91
C ASP A 106 -0.96 -2.40 23.03
N GLN A 107 -0.74 -1.84 24.23
CA GLN A 107 -0.29 -2.61 25.39
C GLN A 107 -1.32 -3.64 25.90
N GLN A 108 -2.58 -3.52 25.49
CA GLN A 108 -3.67 -4.41 25.81
C GLN A 108 -3.89 -5.47 24.74
N GLY A 109 -3.16 -5.38 23.60
CA GLY A 109 -3.28 -6.28 22.47
C GLY A 109 -4.39 -5.91 21.47
N HIS A 110 -4.95 -4.71 21.55
CA HIS A 110 -5.88 -4.22 20.54
C HIS A 110 -5.11 -3.75 19.29
N ILE A 111 -5.72 -3.95 18.13
CA ILE A 111 -5.14 -3.52 16.86
C ILE A 111 -5.22 -2.00 16.76
N GLU A 112 -4.09 -1.32 16.74
CA GLU A 112 -3.99 0.09 16.44
C GLU A 112 -3.93 0.32 14.93
N GLN A 113 -3.10 -0.47 14.22
CA GLN A 113 -2.95 -0.35 12.77
C GLN A 113 -2.75 -1.72 12.11
N ALA A 114 -3.36 -1.90 10.94
CA ALA A 114 -3.07 -3.00 10.03
C ALA A 114 -2.14 -2.49 8.92
N ILE A 115 -0.98 -3.11 8.80
CA ILE A 115 0.12 -2.65 7.96
C ILE A 115 0.44 -3.70 6.91
N ARG A 116 0.43 -3.31 5.63
CA ARG A 116 0.92 -4.15 4.54
C ARG A 116 2.36 -3.79 4.28
N VAL A 117 3.22 -4.79 4.31
CA VAL A 117 4.67 -4.62 4.24
C VAL A 117 5.22 -5.34 3.02
N VAL A 118 6.09 -4.67 2.28
CA VAL A 118 6.99 -5.30 1.32
C VAL A 118 8.38 -4.72 1.50
N ASP A 119 9.39 -5.57 1.44
CA ASP A 119 10.79 -5.15 1.51
C ASP A 119 11.42 -5.19 0.12
N ASP A 120 12.13 -4.13 -0.28
CA ASP A 120 12.82 -4.08 -1.57
C ASP A 120 14.32 -4.43 -1.48
N GLY A 121 14.80 -4.77 -0.27
CA GLY A 121 16.20 -5.02 0.04
C GLY A 121 16.91 -3.84 0.70
N GLU A 122 16.44 -2.62 0.49
CA GLU A 122 16.97 -1.39 1.08
C GLU A 122 15.99 -0.76 2.07
N ARG A 123 14.70 -0.83 1.76
CA ARG A 123 13.59 -0.23 2.52
C ARG A 123 12.47 -1.24 2.71
N ALA A 124 11.85 -1.18 3.87
CA ALA A 124 10.52 -1.75 4.09
C ALA A 124 9.48 -0.68 3.76
N TRP A 125 8.55 -1.00 2.89
CA TRP A 125 7.43 -0.17 2.48
C TRP A 125 6.19 -0.58 3.27
N LEU A 126 5.61 0.37 3.98
CA LEU A 126 4.48 0.16 4.87
C LEU A 126 3.27 0.91 4.30
N LEU A 127 2.29 0.16 3.81
CA LEU A 127 1.04 0.74 3.36
C LEU A 127 0.01 0.63 4.48
N VAL A 128 -0.57 1.76 4.85
CA VAL A 128 -1.53 1.91 5.95
C VAL A 128 -2.84 2.53 5.47
N ASP A 129 -3.85 2.49 6.32
CA ASP A 129 -5.13 3.11 6.00
C ASP A 129 -5.04 4.64 6.04
N GLU A 130 -6.04 5.30 5.45
CA GLU A 130 -6.13 6.76 5.35
C GLU A 130 -5.93 7.43 6.71
N GLY A 131 -5.11 8.51 6.72
CA GLY A 131 -4.83 9.30 7.92
C GLY A 131 -3.91 8.64 8.96
N GLN A 132 -3.37 7.44 8.67
CA GLN A 132 -2.54 6.72 9.65
C GLN A 132 -1.03 6.89 9.42
N ALA A 133 -0.58 7.40 8.28
CA ALA A 133 0.84 7.46 7.95
C ALA A 133 1.65 8.36 8.89
N GLU A 134 1.16 9.58 9.15
CA GLU A 134 1.84 10.53 10.03
C GLU A 134 2.00 9.95 11.44
N SER A 135 0.92 9.44 12.03
CA SER A 135 0.93 8.87 13.39
C SER A 135 1.85 7.65 13.48
N LEU A 136 1.87 6.79 12.44
CA LEU A 136 2.78 5.65 12.37
C LEU A 136 4.24 6.11 12.29
N ALA A 137 4.55 7.04 11.38
CA ALA A 137 5.90 7.55 11.20
C ALA A 137 6.45 8.23 12.46
N GLU A 138 5.61 9.01 13.15
CA GLU A 138 5.96 9.60 14.44
C GLU A 138 6.20 8.55 15.52
N TYR A 139 5.29 7.58 15.65
CA TYR A 139 5.45 6.50 16.62
C TYR A 139 6.74 5.73 16.40
N LEU A 140 6.98 5.26 15.18
CA LEU A 140 8.19 4.54 14.82
C LEU A 140 9.44 5.40 15.03
N SER A 141 9.42 6.68 14.67
CA SER A 141 10.56 7.59 14.88
C SER A 141 10.91 7.75 16.35
N ARG A 142 9.95 7.78 17.26
CA ARG A 142 10.17 7.81 18.70
C ARG A 142 10.76 6.50 19.24
N MET A 143 10.38 5.37 18.65
CA MET A 143 10.77 4.03 19.14
C MET A 143 12.08 3.51 18.55
N ARG A 144 12.74 4.23 17.65
CA ARG A 144 13.98 3.77 17.00
C ARG A 144 15.20 3.76 17.91
N PHE A 145 15.22 4.59 18.98
CA PHE A 145 16.36 4.76 19.89
C PHE A 145 17.71 4.88 19.16
N ALA A 146 18.66 3.99 19.44
CA ALA A 146 19.99 3.97 18.83
C ALA A 146 20.09 3.03 17.60
N LEU A 147 18.99 2.54 17.08
CA LEU A 147 18.97 1.64 15.94
C LEU A 147 19.25 2.40 14.63
N ARG A 148 19.90 1.71 13.69
CA ARG A 148 20.30 2.26 12.39
C ARG A 148 19.13 2.12 11.41
N VAL A 149 18.08 2.89 11.67
CA VAL A 149 16.87 2.98 10.85
C VAL A 149 16.50 4.42 10.61
N GLU A 150 15.92 4.67 9.45
CA GLU A 150 15.33 5.94 9.04
C GLU A 150 13.88 5.70 8.68
N VAL A 151 12.97 6.49 9.26
CA VAL A 151 11.52 6.41 9.03
C VAL A 151 11.08 7.67 8.31
N ALA A 152 10.30 7.52 7.25
CA ALA A 152 9.75 8.64 6.50
C ALA A 152 8.30 8.36 6.09
N ASP A 153 7.42 9.34 6.29
CA ASP A 153 6.13 9.39 5.59
C ASP A 153 6.39 9.91 4.17
N VAL A 154 6.08 9.10 3.19
CA VAL A 154 6.28 9.40 1.77
C VAL A 154 4.96 9.41 0.99
N SER A 155 3.84 9.58 1.68
CA SER A 155 2.50 9.58 1.11
C SER A 155 2.30 10.65 0.03
N ASP A 156 3.02 11.76 0.12
CA ASP A 156 2.99 12.82 -0.89
C ASP A 156 3.81 12.49 -2.16
N GLU A 157 4.73 11.51 -2.07
CA GLU A 157 5.62 11.15 -3.17
C GLU A 157 5.16 9.88 -3.91
N TYR A 158 4.44 9.00 -3.20
CA TYR A 158 4.02 7.68 -3.70
C TYR A 158 2.52 7.50 -3.55
N ALA A 159 1.92 6.92 -4.57
CA ALA A 159 0.51 6.52 -4.55
C ALA A 159 0.38 5.01 -4.72
N ALA A 160 -0.51 4.42 -3.93
CA ALA A 160 -0.86 3.02 -4.09
C ALA A 160 -1.95 2.85 -5.15
N VAL A 161 -1.83 1.81 -5.97
CA VAL A 161 -2.87 1.38 -6.90
C VAL A 161 -3.10 -0.12 -6.75
N VAL A 162 -4.33 -0.56 -7.01
CA VAL A 162 -4.69 -1.98 -7.05
C VAL A 162 -4.98 -2.40 -8.48
N ALA A 163 -4.40 -3.54 -8.87
CA ALA A 163 -4.79 -4.28 -10.07
C ALA A 163 -5.09 -5.73 -9.69
N PHE A 164 -6.15 -6.31 -10.23
CA PHE A 164 -6.41 -7.74 -10.06
C PHE A 164 -5.62 -8.55 -11.07
N GLY A 165 -5.20 -9.76 -10.66
CA GLY A 165 -4.49 -10.67 -11.54
C GLY A 165 -5.36 -11.23 -12.67
N GLY A 166 -4.72 -11.75 -13.70
CA GLY A 166 -5.38 -12.45 -14.82
C GLY A 166 -5.65 -11.60 -16.06
N GLY A 167 -5.61 -10.27 -15.96
CA GLY A 167 -5.83 -9.37 -17.09
C GLY A 167 -4.58 -8.59 -17.51
N ARG A 168 -4.78 -7.55 -18.31
CA ARG A 168 -3.70 -6.73 -18.90
C ARG A 168 -3.21 -5.57 -18.02
N ALA A 169 -3.99 -5.16 -17.01
CA ALA A 169 -3.70 -3.94 -16.25
C ALA A 169 -2.38 -4.03 -15.50
N LEU A 170 -2.09 -5.13 -14.82
CA LEU A 170 -0.84 -5.35 -14.11
C LEU A 170 0.38 -5.33 -15.05
N GLY A 171 0.26 -5.99 -16.21
CA GLY A 171 1.31 -5.97 -17.24
C GLY A 171 1.55 -4.56 -17.80
N ALA A 172 0.49 -3.77 -17.99
CA ALA A 172 0.61 -2.39 -18.43
C ALA A 172 1.29 -1.50 -17.38
N LEU A 173 0.96 -1.67 -16.09
CA LEU A 173 1.62 -0.95 -15.00
C LEU A 173 3.14 -1.27 -14.96
N ARG A 174 3.50 -2.56 -15.03
CA ARG A 174 4.91 -2.98 -15.08
C ARG A 174 5.67 -2.41 -16.27
N ALA A 175 5.00 -2.32 -17.44
CA ALA A 175 5.58 -1.77 -18.66
C ALA A 175 5.86 -0.26 -18.59
N LEU A 176 5.26 0.48 -17.67
CA LEU A 176 5.57 1.90 -17.44
C LEU A 176 6.98 2.11 -16.87
N ASN A 177 7.64 1.05 -16.44
CA ASN A 177 9.00 1.06 -15.87
C ASN A 177 9.17 2.10 -14.75
N LEU A 178 8.13 2.31 -13.98
CA LEU A 178 8.16 3.12 -12.76
C LEU A 178 8.90 2.33 -11.68
N ALA A 179 9.51 3.01 -10.72
CA ALA A 179 10.03 2.36 -9.54
C ALA A 179 8.84 1.81 -8.74
N VAL A 180 8.55 0.53 -8.92
CA VAL A 180 7.34 -0.10 -8.41
C VAL A 180 7.72 -1.14 -7.37
N VAL A 181 7.14 -1.02 -6.20
CA VAL A 181 7.11 -2.08 -5.19
C VAL A 181 5.75 -2.76 -5.29
N GLU A 182 5.74 -4.07 -5.47
CA GLU A 182 4.51 -4.86 -5.57
C GLU A 182 4.23 -5.53 -4.23
N TRP A 183 3.04 -5.33 -3.70
CA TRP A 183 2.54 -6.09 -2.57
C TRP A 183 1.51 -7.10 -3.04
N ASP A 184 1.82 -8.37 -2.87
CA ASP A 184 0.92 -9.48 -3.16
C ASP A 184 0.18 -9.89 -1.89
N ASP A 185 -1.13 -10.13 -2.00
CA ASP A 185 -1.94 -10.57 -0.85
C ASP A 185 -1.46 -11.96 -0.37
N PRO A 186 -0.80 -12.06 0.80
CA PRO A 186 -0.32 -13.35 1.31
C PRO A 186 -1.46 -14.33 1.64
N TRP A 187 -2.70 -13.84 1.73
CA TRP A 187 -3.89 -14.63 2.01
C TRP A 187 -4.65 -15.06 0.76
N ALA A 188 -4.13 -14.73 -0.43
CA ALA A 188 -4.78 -15.01 -1.71
C ALA A 188 -5.13 -16.49 -1.90
N THR A 189 -4.34 -17.41 -1.34
CA THR A 189 -4.52 -18.86 -1.46
C THR A 189 -5.31 -19.49 -0.31
N VAL A 190 -5.63 -18.72 0.72
CA VAL A 190 -6.39 -19.22 1.86
C VAL A 190 -7.85 -19.37 1.48
N GLN A 191 -8.32 -20.62 1.38
CA GLN A 191 -9.73 -20.93 1.14
C GLN A 191 -10.54 -20.53 2.38
N ARG A 192 -11.61 -19.76 2.14
CA ARG A 192 -12.61 -19.52 3.18
C ARG A 192 -13.36 -20.84 3.43
N GLY A 193 -13.24 -21.34 4.66
CA GLY A 193 -14.03 -22.48 5.11
C GLY A 193 -15.53 -22.12 5.24
#